data_f07869cc040764183eaef52027419198
#
_entry.id   f07869cc040764183eaef52027419198
#
_cell.length_a   1.000
_cell.length_b   1.000
_cell.length_c   1.000
_cell.angle_alpha   90.00
_cell.angle_beta   90.00
_cell.angle_gamma   90.00
#
_symmetry.space_group_name_H-M   'P 1'
#
loop_
_entity.id
_entity.type
_entity.pdbx_description
1 polymer ?
#
loop_
_entity_poly.entity_id
_entity_poly.type
_entity_poly.pdbx_seq_one_letter_code
_entity_poly.pdbx_strand_id
1 'polypeptide(L)'
;MYTILGVIAKPLGMLLNLLYGFVQNYGLTIIIFTLIVKLCLYPLYIKQTKSTARMAEVQPKMQALQNKYANDKETLNIKMAELYKEEKFNPMGGCLPMMIQMPIIMGLFALLRNPMQYITDDSMIFAFHESFAWIADLSQPDRWILPIIAGVATFISFSMTQALSGGTDANNQMAGSMKMMKYIFPVMILWMARSFPSGLALYWAVSQIMQIGFNIHLNSVRKKMKREAEEKRLMEKAKKK
;
A
#
# COMPACT_ATOMS: atom_id res chain seq x y z
N MET A 1 5.88 15.67 18.89
CA MET A 1 5.28 15.03 17.70
C MET A 1 5.88 15.55 16.39
N TYR A 2 6.12 16.84 16.25
CA TYR A 2 6.71 17.45 15.03
C TYR A 2 8.14 17.01 14.72
N THR A 3 8.95 16.66 15.73
CA THR A 3 10.36 16.26 15.54
C THR A 3 10.51 14.92 14.78
N ILE A 4 9.64 13.94 15.04
CA ILE A 4 9.68 12.62 14.38
C ILE A 4 9.18 12.75 12.93
N LEU A 5 8.12 13.53 12.70
CA LEU A 5 7.61 13.79 11.34
C LEU A 5 8.61 14.60 10.51
N GLY A 6 9.38 15.49 11.14
CA GLY A 6 10.43 16.26 10.48
C GLY A 6 11.56 15.42 9.88
N VAL A 7 11.90 14.28 10.49
CA VAL A 7 12.90 13.35 9.96
C VAL A 7 12.51 12.80 8.59
N ILE A 8 11.20 12.67 8.35
CA ILE A 8 10.67 12.16 7.08
C ILE A 8 10.26 13.32 6.16
N ALA A 9 9.62 14.35 6.69
CA ALA A 9 9.16 15.49 5.92
C ALA A 9 10.30 16.29 5.27
N LYS A 10 11.43 16.48 5.96
CA LYS A 10 12.60 17.19 5.40
C LYS A 10 13.18 16.54 4.15
N PRO A 11 13.56 15.23 4.14
CA PRO A 11 14.10 14.61 2.92
C PRO A 11 13.05 14.56 1.79
N LEU A 12 11.75 14.40 2.12
CA LEU A 12 10.69 14.47 1.12
C LEU A 12 10.56 15.88 0.54
N GLY A 13 10.64 16.91 1.38
CA GLY A 13 10.64 18.32 0.96
C GLY A 13 11.85 18.67 0.10
N MET A 14 13.07 18.21 0.46
CA MET A 14 14.26 18.40 -0.34
C MET A 14 14.14 17.74 -1.73
N LEU A 15 13.60 16.53 -1.79
CA LEU A 15 13.39 15.83 -3.06
C LEU A 15 12.34 16.55 -3.92
N LEU A 16 11.23 17.00 -3.32
CA LEU A 16 10.22 17.78 -4.01
C LEU A 16 10.78 19.10 -4.55
N ASN A 17 11.55 19.82 -3.73
CA ASN A 17 12.18 21.07 -4.14
C ASN A 17 13.17 20.88 -5.31
N LEU A 18 14.01 19.84 -5.20
CA LEU A 18 14.94 19.49 -6.27
C LEU A 18 14.21 19.19 -7.59
N LEU A 19 13.14 18.40 -7.54
CA LEU A 19 12.34 18.06 -8.72
C LEU A 19 11.62 19.29 -9.29
N TYR A 20 11.07 20.13 -8.42
CA TYR A 20 10.39 21.35 -8.86
C TYR A 20 11.34 22.32 -9.59
N GLY A 21 12.59 22.43 -9.14
CA GLY A 21 13.61 23.25 -9.83
C GLY A 21 13.84 22.85 -11.29
N PHE A 22 13.60 21.59 -11.67
CA PHE A 22 13.69 21.12 -13.05
C PHE A 22 12.37 21.17 -13.80
N VAL A 23 11.26 20.84 -13.13
CA VAL A 23 9.94 20.63 -13.76
C VAL A 23 9.15 21.93 -13.86
N GLN A 24 9.30 22.82 -12.89
CA GLN A 24 8.60 24.11 -12.78
C GLN A 24 7.07 24.01 -12.94
N ASN A 25 6.51 22.89 -12.49
CA ASN A 25 5.08 22.65 -12.38
C ASN A 25 4.82 21.73 -11.22
N TYR A 26 4.11 22.19 -10.20
CA TYR A 26 3.98 21.46 -8.94
C TYR A 26 3.19 20.17 -9.07
N GLY A 27 2.13 20.14 -9.85
CA GLY A 27 1.34 18.92 -10.09
C GLY A 27 2.16 17.83 -10.78
N LEU A 28 2.93 18.18 -11.81
CA LEU A 28 3.86 17.24 -12.46
C LEU A 28 4.97 16.81 -11.51
N THR A 29 5.46 17.71 -10.67
CA THR A 29 6.48 17.40 -9.64
C THR A 29 5.97 16.34 -8.69
N ILE A 30 4.72 16.44 -8.21
CA ILE A 30 4.09 15.43 -7.34
C ILE A 30 4.01 14.08 -8.07
N ILE A 31 3.63 14.05 -9.34
CA ILE A 31 3.54 12.82 -10.12
C ILE A 31 4.92 12.17 -10.25
N ILE A 32 5.94 12.91 -10.69
CA ILE A 32 7.32 12.42 -10.85
C ILE A 32 7.89 11.96 -9.50
N PHE A 33 7.69 12.74 -8.45
CA PHE A 33 8.06 12.39 -7.09
C PHE A 33 7.45 11.04 -6.68
N THR A 34 6.15 10.86 -6.92
CA THR A 34 5.43 9.62 -6.60
C THR A 34 6.01 8.44 -7.35
N LEU A 35 6.32 8.62 -8.65
CA LEU A 35 6.95 7.59 -9.49
C LEU A 35 8.31 7.17 -8.91
N ILE A 36 9.17 8.15 -8.60
CA ILE A 36 10.50 7.89 -8.04
C ILE A 36 10.41 7.13 -6.71
N VAL A 37 9.60 7.62 -5.77
CA VAL A 37 9.41 6.97 -4.46
C VAL A 37 8.88 5.55 -4.62
N LYS A 38 7.89 5.33 -5.47
CA LYS A 38 7.33 3.99 -5.73
C LYS A 38 8.32 3.05 -6.39
N LEU A 39 9.13 3.53 -7.33
CA LEU A 39 10.18 2.74 -7.96
C LEU A 39 11.30 2.37 -6.97
N CYS A 40 11.72 3.29 -6.13
CA CYS A 40 12.67 3.01 -5.06
C CYS A 40 12.16 1.94 -4.08
N LEU A 41 10.84 1.93 -3.81
CA LEU A 41 10.20 0.94 -2.94
C LEU A 41 9.85 -0.37 -3.67
N TYR A 42 10.00 -0.44 -4.99
CA TYR A 42 9.63 -1.61 -5.79
C TYR A 42 10.26 -2.93 -5.32
N PRO A 43 11.57 -3.02 -5.00
CA PRO A 43 12.17 -4.25 -4.49
C PRO A 43 11.52 -4.73 -3.19
N LEU A 44 11.03 -3.81 -2.38
CA LEU A 44 10.30 -4.12 -1.15
C LEU A 44 8.90 -4.68 -1.45
N TYR A 45 8.22 -4.16 -2.48
CA TYR A 45 6.95 -4.71 -2.97
C TYR A 45 7.09 -6.14 -3.51
N ILE A 46 8.22 -6.46 -4.16
CA ILE A 46 8.50 -7.85 -4.59
C ILE A 46 8.63 -8.78 -3.38
N LYS A 47 9.40 -8.39 -2.35
CA LYS A 47 9.55 -9.18 -1.12
C LYS A 47 8.20 -9.41 -0.44
N GLN A 48 7.38 -8.38 -0.37
CA GLN A 48 6.04 -8.44 0.17
C GLN A 48 5.13 -9.40 -0.62
N THR A 49 5.15 -9.33 -1.97
CA THR A 49 4.36 -10.25 -2.81
C THR A 49 4.72 -11.70 -2.55
N LYS A 50 6.01 -12.00 -2.31
CA LYS A 50 6.44 -13.35 -1.90
C LYS A 50 5.83 -13.75 -0.55
N SER A 51 5.80 -12.86 0.43
CA SER A 51 5.17 -13.11 1.72
C SER A 51 3.66 -13.34 1.58
N THR A 52 2.99 -12.51 0.78
CA THR A 52 1.55 -12.62 0.51
C THR A 52 1.21 -13.91 -0.25
N ALA A 53 2.07 -14.36 -1.17
CA ALA A 53 1.90 -15.63 -1.86
C ALA A 53 1.97 -16.83 -0.90
N ARG A 54 2.90 -16.81 0.06
CA ARG A 54 2.97 -17.82 1.13
C ARG A 54 1.73 -17.81 2.01
N MET A 55 1.18 -16.64 2.32
CA MET A 55 -0.08 -16.53 3.07
C MET A 55 -1.21 -17.31 2.39
N ALA A 56 -1.34 -17.18 1.06
CA ALA A 56 -2.35 -17.92 0.29
C ALA A 56 -2.18 -19.45 0.35
N GLU A 57 -0.94 -19.94 0.51
CA GLU A 57 -0.66 -21.38 0.67
C GLU A 57 -0.96 -21.89 2.07
N VAL A 58 -0.74 -21.08 3.09
CA VAL A 58 -0.97 -21.44 4.50
C VAL A 58 -2.43 -21.26 4.91
N GLN A 59 -3.18 -20.39 4.20
CA GLN A 59 -4.58 -20.07 4.51
C GLN A 59 -5.50 -21.29 4.67
N PRO A 60 -5.52 -22.30 3.78
CA PRO A 60 -6.37 -23.48 3.96
C PRO A 60 -6.02 -24.27 5.20
N LYS A 61 -4.75 -24.32 5.62
CA LYS A 61 -4.32 -24.98 6.87
C LYS A 61 -4.81 -24.19 8.09
N MET A 62 -4.74 -22.87 8.03
CA MET A 62 -5.27 -21.99 9.07
C MET A 62 -6.77 -22.20 9.25
N GLN A 63 -7.53 -22.28 8.15
CA GLN A 63 -8.97 -22.54 8.17
C GLN A 63 -9.30 -23.91 8.79
N ALA A 64 -8.56 -24.94 8.42
CA ALA A 64 -8.75 -26.27 8.99
C ALA A 64 -8.55 -26.27 10.52
N LEU A 65 -7.53 -25.54 11.02
CA LEU A 65 -7.31 -25.38 12.46
C LEU A 65 -8.43 -24.58 13.13
N GLN A 66 -8.89 -23.48 12.52
CA GLN A 66 -9.98 -22.67 13.05
C GLN A 66 -11.30 -23.45 13.13
N ASN A 67 -11.61 -24.26 12.12
CA ASN A 67 -12.79 -25.12 12.14
C ASN A 67 -12.67 -26.24 13.19
N LYS A 68 -11.47 -26.82 13.32
CA LYS A 68 -11.23 -27.91 14.27
C LYS A 68 -11.30 -27.47 15.73
N TYR A 69 -10.81 -26.27 16.02
CA TYR A 69 -10.71 -25.71 17.38
C TYR A 69 -11.63 -24.50 17.59
N ALA A 70 -12.78 -24.45 16.89
CA ALA A 70 -13.71 -23.31 16.93
C ALA A 70 -14.18 -22.94 18.34
N ASN A 71 -14.33 -23.93 19.22
CA ASN A 71 -14.80 -23.77 20.59
C ASN A 71 -13.66 -23.69 21.63
N ASP A 72 -12.41 -23.87 21.23
CA ASP A 72 -11.24 -23.84 22.09
C ASP A 72 -10.22 -22.83 21.56
N LYS A 73 -10.37 -21.58 22.00
CA LYS A 73 -9.52 -20.46 21.56
C LYS A 73 -8.07 -20.58 22.03
N GLU A 74 -7.85 -21.20 23.18
CA GLU A 74 -6.51 -21.36 23.76
C GLU A 74 -5.70 -22.37 22.93
N THR A 75 -6.23 -23.56 22.71
CA THR A 75 -5.61 -24.54 21.81
C THR A 75 -5.47 -24.03 20.39
N LEU A 76 -6.46 -23.29 19.86
CA LEU A 76 -6.37 -22.67 18.54
C LEU A 76 -5.16 -21.73 18.43
N ASN A 77 -4.94 -20.84 19.40
CA ASN A 77 -3.82 -19.90 19.38
C ASN A 77 -2.47 -20.63 19.41
N ILE A 78 -2.35 -21.70 20.23
CA ILE A 78 -1.14 -22.53 20.30
C ILE A 78 -0.88 -23.20 18.93
N LYS A 79 -1.90 -23.83 18.34
CA LYS A 79 -1.77 -24.55 17.07
C LYS A 79 -1.52 -23.60 15.89
N MET A 80 -2.08 -22.40 15.92
CA MET A 80 -1.77 -21.36 14.95
C MET A 80 -0.32 -20.89 15.05
N ALA A 81 0.21 -20.71 16.27
CA ALA A 81 1.61 -20.34 16.47
C ALA A 81 2.58 -21.44 16.01
N GLU A 82 2.23 -22.74 16.26
CA GLU A 82 2.98 -23.90 15.74
C GLU A 82 2.99 -23.90 14.22
N LEU A 83 1.83 -23.74 13.57
CA LEU A 83 1.70 -23.65 12.11
C LEU A 83 2.56 -22.54 11.51
N TYR A 84 2.58 -21.36 12.14
CA TYR A 84 3.40 -20.24 11.66
C TYR A 84 4.91 -20.55 11.73
N LYS A 85 5.35 -21.27 12.78
CA LYS A 85 6.74 -21.72 12.93
C LYS A 85 7.10 -22.79 11.90
N GLU A 86 6.26 -23.81 11.73
CA GLU A 86 6.47 -24.90 10.76
C GLU A 86 6.55 -24.39 9.32
N GLU A 87 5.62 -23.53 8.94
CA GLU A 87 5.56 -22.95 7.58
C GLU A 87 6.53 -21.78 7.38
N LYS A 88 7.30 -21.39 8.42
CA LYS A 88 8.18 -20.21 8.42
C LYS A 88 7.44 -18.97 7.91
N PHE A 89 6.19 -18.83 8.31
CA PHE A 89 5.27 -17.80 7.86
C PHE A 89 5.19 -16.66 8.88
N ASN A 90 5.32 -15.42 8.38
CA ASN A 90 5.12 -14.23 9.19
C ASN A 90 3.78 -13.55 8.82
N PRO A 91 2.77 -13.57 9.72
CA PRO A 91 1.47 -12.96 9.46
C PRO A 91 1.55 -11.42 9.27
N MET A 92 2.59 -10.79 9.82
CA MET A 92 2.82 -9.33 9.67
C MET A 92 3.24 -8.93 8.25
N GLY A 93 3.65 -9.87 7.40
CA GLY A 93 4.07 -9.58 6.03
C GLY A 93 2.98 -8.96 5.15
N GLY A 94 1.71 -9.23 5.46
CA GLY A 94 0.56 -8.68 4.74
C GLY A 94 0.28 -7.19 5.02
N CYS A 95 0.65 -6.66 6.19
CA CYS A 95 0.44 -5.24 6.56
C CYS A 95 1.65 -4.35 6.25
N LEU A 96 2.75 -4.92 5.78
CA LEU A 96 3.99 -4.19 5.47
C LEU A 96 3.79 -2.97 4.53
N PRO A 97 2.93 -3.03 3.47
CA PRO A 97 2.67 -1.85 2.64
C PRO A 97 2.12 -0.68 3.44
N MET A 98 1.18 -0.96 4.31
CA MET A 98 0.56 0.08 5.15
C MET A 98 1.57 0.69 6.11
N MET A 99 2.45 -0.13 6.70
CA MET A 99 3.51 0.35 7.60
C MET A 99 4.53 1.25 6.89
N ILE A 100 4.82 1.00 5.61
CA ILE A 100 5.73 1.83 4.81
C ILE A 100 5.01 3.08 4.30
N GLN A 101 3.77 2.93 3.88
CA GLN A 101 2.97 4.01 3.30
C GLN A 101 2.63 5.10 4.33
N MET A 102 2.30 4.71 5.58
CA MET A 102 1.87 5.66 6.61
C MET A 102 2.91 6.74 6.94
N PRO A 103 4.19 6.43 7.17
CA PRO A 103 5.20 7.47 7.40
C PRO A 103 5.34 8.45 6.23
N ILE A 104 5.24 7.96 4.98
CA ILE A 104 5.35 8.81 3.79
C ILE A 104 4.17 9.78 3.73
N ILE A 105 2.95 9.29 3.94
CA ILE A 105 1.74 10.13 3.96
C ILE A 105 1.81 11.16 5.08
N MET A 106 2.20 10.74 6.28
CA MET A 106 2.32 11.65 7.42
C MET A 106 3.40 12.70 7.18
N GLY A 107 4.52 12.33 6.56
CA GLY A 107 5.58 13.26 6.17
C GLY A 107 5.10 14.28 5.14
N LEU A 108 4.42 13.81 4.08
CA LEU A 108 3.83 14.69 3.06
C LEU A 108 2.72 15.57 3.63
N PHE A 109 1.86 15.02 4.49
CA PHE A 109 0.82 15.80 5.15
C PHE A 109 1.41 16.92 6.01
N ALA A 110 2.46 16.63 6.78
CA ALA A 110 3.15 17.63 7.58
C ALA A 110 3.79 18.71 6.70
N LEU A 111 4.43 18.31 5.59
CA LEU A 111 5.06 19.18 4.61
C LEU A 111 4.03 20.11 3.95
N LEU A 112 2.93 19.56 3.44
CA LEU A 112 1.91 20.34 2.74
C LEU A 112 1.10 21.25 3.65
N ARG A 113 0.98 20.88 4.93
CA ARG A 113 0.27 21.71 5.91
C ARG A 113 1.11 22.87 6.44
N ASN A 114 2.42 22.70 6.54
CA ASN A 114 3.36 23.69 7.06
C ASN A 114 4.62 23.74 6.17
N PRO A 115 4.53 24.16 4.89
CA PRO A 115 5.65 24.12 3.96
C PRO A 115 6.86 24.93 4.44
N MET A 116 6.63 26.11 5.01
CA MET A 116 7.68 27.00 5.55
C MET A 116 8.58 26.35 6.61
N GLN A 117 8.11 25.30 7.28
CA GLN A 117 8.89 24.60 8.30
C GLN A 117 9.92 23.63 7.71
N TYR A 118 9.70 23.17 6.49
CA TYR A 118 10.46 22.09 5.87
C TYR A 118 11.16 22.50 4.56
N ILE A 119 10.73 23.60 3.96
CA ILE A 119 11.23 24.16 2.71
C ILE A 119 11.68 25.59 2.98
N THR A 120 12.88 25.91 2.55
CA THR A 120 13.49 27.24 2.68
C THR A 120 13.45 28.07 1.39
N ASP A 121 12.99 27.46 0.30
CA ASP A 121 12.91 28.09 -1.02
C ASP A 121 11.53 28.70 -1.23
N ASP A 122 11.48 30.02 -1.33
CA ASP A 122 10.24 30.77 -1.51
C ASP A 122 9.51 30.39 -2.82
N SER A 123 10.23 30.06 -3.87
CA SER A 123 9.64 29.63 -5.16
C SER A 123 8.79 28.38 -4.98
N MET A 124 9.25 27.43 -4.18
CA MET A 124 8.54 26.21 -3.88
C MET A 124 7.32 26.45 -2.98
N ILE A 125 7.39 27.44 -2.08
CA ILE A 125 6.25 27.80 -1.22
C ILE A 125 5.09 28.34 -2.06
N PHE A 126 5.37 29.18 -3.08
CA PHE A 126 4.35 29.66 -4.02
C PHE A 126 3.82 28.53 -4.92
N ALA A 127 4.65 27.56 -5.28
CA ALA A 127 4.28 26.44 -6.11
C ALA A 127 3.14 25.59 -5.54
N PHE A 128 2.97 25.54 -4.21
CA PHE A 128 1.85 24.83 -3.58
C PHE A 128 0.48 25.34 -4.02
N HIS A 129 0.39 26.62 -4.44
CA HIS A 129 -0.81 27.27 -4.90
C HIS A 129 -0.99 27.20 -6.41
N GLU A 130 -0.11 26.50 -7.13
CA GLU A 130 -0.25 26.33 -8.57
C GLU A 130 -1.51 25.55 -8.93
N SER A 131 -2.04 25.88 -10.11
CA SER A 131 -3.12 25.11 -10.74
C SER A 131 -2.58 23.89 -11.44
N PHE A 132 -3.37 22.80 -11.47
CA PHE A 132 -3.04 21.60 -12.21
C PHE A 132 -4.29 20.93 -12.79
N ALA A 133 -4.33 20.75 -14.09
CA ALA A 133 -5.47 20.21 -14.83
C ALA A 133 -6.77 20.98 -14.51
N TRP A 134 -7.72 20.38 -13.83
CA TRP A 134 -8.99 21.01 -13.40
C TRP A 134 -8.91 21.65 -12.00
N ILE A 135 -7.80 21.50 -11.29
CA ILE A 135 -7.59 21.99 -9.94
C ILE A 135 -7.02 23.41 -10.04
N ALA A 136 -7.74 24.39 -9.50
CA ALA A 136 -7.32 25.78 -9.55
C ALA A 136 -6.18 26.09 -8.57
N ASP A 137 -6.11 25.38 -7.43
CA ASP A 137 -5.11 25.55 -6.38
C ASP A 137 -4.85 24.20 -5.70
N LEU A 138 -3.62 23.68 -5.83
CA LEU A 138 -3.24 22.38 -5.25
C LEU A 138 -3.13 22.38 -3.72
N SER A 139 -3.09 23.57 -3.10
CA SER A 139 -3.15 23.71 -1.64
C SER A 139 -4.57 23.56 -1.08
N GLN A 140 -5.59 23.76 -1.93
CA GLN A 140 -7.00 23.65 -1.55
C GLN A 140 -7.55 22.26 -1.84
N PRO A 141 -8.58 21.80 -1.09
CA PRO A 141 -9.22 20.53 -1.35
C PRO A 141 -10.03 20.53 -2.66
N ASP A 142 -9.92 19.48 -3.47
CA ASP A 142 -10.86 19.20 -4.54
C ASP A 142 -12.15 18.56 -3.95
N ARG A 143 -13.30 19.05 -4.41
CA ARG A 143 -14.60 18.60 -3.87
C ARG A 143 -14.97 17.18 -4.26
N TRP A 144 -14.71 16.77 -5.53
CA TRP A 144 -15.29 15.54 -6.07
C TRP A 144 -14.37 14.72 -6.96
N ILE A 145 -13.75 15.32 -7.96
CA ILE A 145 -13.09 14.58 -9.04
C ILE A 145 -11.91 13.78 -8.48
N LEU A 146 -10.98 14.44 -7.84
CA LEU A 146 -9.78 13.81 -7.30
C LEU A 146 -10.09 12.83 -6.15
N PRO A 147 -10.99 13.14 -5.19
CA PRO A 147 -11.44 12.17 -4.18
C PRO A 147 -12.07 10.91 -4.77
N ILE A 148 -12.89 11.02 -5.82
CA ILE A 148 -13.48 9.88 -6.50
C ILE A 148 -12.39 9.04 -7.17
N ILE A 149 -11.46 9.65 -7.91
CA ILE A 149 -10.33 8.95 -8.52
C ILE A 149 -9.52 8.22 -7.46
N ALA A 150 -9.17 8.89 -6.36
CA ALA A 150 -8.42 8.32 -5.25
C ALA A 150 -9.15 7.13 -4.60
N GLY A 151 -10.46 7.26 -4.34
CA GLY A 151 -11.30 6.21 -3.77
C GLY A 151 -11.42 4.99 -4.68
N VAL A 152 -11.73 5.20 -5.97
CA VAL A 152 -11.85 4.13 -6.97
C VAL A 152 -10.51 3.42 -7.19
N ALA A 153 -9.42 4.16 -7.37
CA ALA A 153 -8.09 3.59 -7.51
C ALA A 153 -7.67 2.77 -6.27
N THR A 154 -8.02 3.26 -5.07
CA THR A 154 -7.79 2.54 -3.81
C THR A 154 -8.60 1.24 -3.78
N PHE A 155 -9.87 1.27 -4.14
CA PHE A 155 -10.72 0.08 -4.18
C PHE A 155 -10.18 -0.99 -5.15
N ILE A 156 -9.78 -0.59 -6.36
CA ILE A 156 -9.20 -1.50 -7.36
C ILE A 156 -7.89 -2.08 -6.84
N SER A 157 -6.98 -1.25 -6.34
CA SER A 157 -5.68 -1.64 -5.80
C SER A 157 -5.82 -2.66 -4.66
N PHE A 158 -6.70 -2.39 -3.69
CA PHE A 158 -6.97 -3.31 -2.57
C PHE A 158 -7.64 -4.59 -3.03
N SER A 159 -8.60 -4.53 -3.96
CA SER A 159 -9.26 -5.71 -4.51
C SER A 159 -8.26 -6.63 -5.20
N MET A 160 -7.34 -6.09 -5.97
CA MET A 160 -6.27 -6.84 -6.62
C MET A 160 -5.30 -7.45 -5.60
N THR A 161 -4.87 -6.67 -4.61
CA THR A 161 -3.99 -7.15 -3.53
C THR A 161 -4.63 -8.30 -2.77
N GLN A 162 -5.92 -8.19 -2.46
CA GLN A 162 -6.66 -9.24 -1.76
C GLN A 162 -6.81 -10.51 -2.61
N ALA A 163 -7.12 -10.37 -3.89
CA ALA A 163 -7.15 -11.51 -4.83
C ALA A 163 -5.78 -12.21 -4.92
N LEU A 164 -4.68 -11.46 -4.84
CA LEU A 164 -3.32 -11.99 -4.79
C LEU A 164 -3.01 -12.72 -3.47
N SER A 165 -3.69 -12.40 -2.38
CA SER A 165 -3.48 -13.01 -1.05
C SER A 165 -4.25 -14.32 -0.84
N GLY A 166 -4.95 -14.86 -1.84
CA GLY A 166 -5.61 -16.16 -1.78
C GLY A 166 -7.12 -16.11 -1.62
N GLY A 167 -7.72 -14.93 -1.72
CA GLY A 167 -9.17 -14.76 -1.55
C GLY A 167 -9.59 -14.85 -0.08
N THR A 168 -10.81 -14.45 0.18
CA THR A 168 -11.41 -14.55 1.52
C THR A 168 -12.57 -15.53 1.47
N ASP A 169 -12.35 -16.76 1.91
CA ASP A 169 -13.49 -17.62 2.25
C ASP A 169 -14.22 -17.00 3.45
N ALA A 170 -15.54 -16.92 3.33
CA ALA A 170 -16.39 -16.08 4.16
C ALA A 170 -16.42 -16.42 5.67
N ASN A 171 -15.87 -17.56 6.06
CA ASN A 171 -15.96 -18.11 7.42
C ASN A 171 -14.81 -17.73 8.36
N ASN A 172 -13.89 -16.86 7.95
CA ASN A 172 -12.70 -16.56 8.75
C ASN A 172 -12.80 -15.17 9.40
N GLN A 173 -12.46 -15.05 10.67
CA GLN A 173 -12.41 -13.77 11.40
C GLN A 173 -11.44 -12.78 10.71
N MET A 174 -10.32 -13.30 10.15
CA MET A 174 -9.37 -12.53 9.36
C MET A 174 -9.97 -12.11 8.00
N ALA A 175 -10.85 -12.91 7.41
CA ALA A 175 -11.57 -12.59 6.18
C ALA A 175 -12.53 -11.41 6.37
N GLY A 176 -13.17 -11.32 7.53
CA GLY A 176 -14.04 -10.21 7.91
C GLY A 176 -13.28 -8.87 7.94
N SER A 177 -12.12 -8.83 8.59
CA SER A 177 -11.27 -7.62 8.64
C SER A 177 -10.72 -7.23 7.26
N MET A 178 -10.37 -8.21 6.42
CA MET A 178 -9.92 -7.95 5.04
C MET A 178 -11.06 -7.45 4.13
N LYS A 179 -12.28 -7.96 4.29
CA LYS A 179 -13.47 -7.43 3.59
C LYS A 179 -13.79 -6.02 4.03
N MET A 180 -13.77 -5.76 5.33
CA MET A 180 -13.95 -4.43 5.90
C MET A 180 -12.93 -3.44 5.31
N MET A 181 -11.67 -3.83 5.25
CA MET A 181 -10.59 -3.01 4.69
C MET A 181 -10.78 -2.73 3.19
N LYS A 182 -11.31 -3.71 2.43
CA LYS A 182 -11.59 -3.55 0.99
C LYS A 182 -12.67 -2.51 0.69
N TYR A 183 -13.71 -2.41 1.53
CA TYR A 183 -14.86 -1.54 1.27
C TYR A 183 -14.81 -0.25 2.09
N ILE A 184 -14.52 -0.34 3.38
CA ILE A 184 -14.54 0.83 4.27
C ILE A 184 -13.36 1.75 3.99
N PHE A 185 -12.16 1.20 3.77
CA PHE A 185 -10.96 2.02 3.57
C PHE A 185 -11.04 2.93 2.33
N PRO A 186 -11.47 2.48 1.14
CA PRO A 186 -11.66 3.36 -0.01
C PRO A 186 -12.70 4.47 0.22
N VAL A 187 -13.80 4.15 0.91
CA VAL A 187 -14.83 5.14 1.28
C VAL A 187 -14.24 6.18 2.25
N MET A 188 -13.48 5.72 3.23
CA MET A 188 -12.77 6.62 4.16
C MET A 188 -11.77 7.52 3.42
N ILE A 189 -11.01 6.98 2.46
CA ILE A 189 -10.08 7.77 1.64
C ILE A 189 -10.83 8.82 0.81
N LEU A 190 -11.95 8.44 0.19
CA LEU A 190 -12.79 9.38 -0.57
C LEU A 190 -13.25 10.54 0.33
N TRP A 191 -13.71 10.23 1.54
CA TRP A 191 -14.14 11.25 2.49
C TRP A 191 -12.97 12.13 3.00
N MET A 192 -11.83 11.52 3.33
CA MET A 192 -10.63 12.24 3.78
C MET A 192 -10.03 13.12 2.68
N ALA A 193 -9.98 12.64 1.44
CA ALA A 193 -9.42 13.37 0.31
C ALA A 193 -10.19 14.68 0.01
N ARG A 194 -11.45 14.76 0.41
CA ARG A 194 -12.25 16.00 0.34
C ARG A 194 -11.83 17.06 1.37
N SER A 195 -11.10 16.67 2.39
CA SER A 195 -10.65 17.54 3.48
C SER A 195 -9.16 17.87 3.40
N PHE A 196 -8.43 17.17 2.53
CA PHE A 196 -6.99 17.34 2.38
C PHE A 196 -6.66 18.22 1.19
N PRO A 197 -5.50 18.91 1.20
CA PRO A 197 -4.97 19.60 0.03
C PRO A 197 -4.95 18.69 -1.21
N SER A 198 -5.34 19.22 -2.35
CA SER A 198 -5.38 18.46 -3.62
C SER A 198 -4.04 17.86 -4.00
N GLY A 199 -2.92 18.50 -3.64
CA GLY A 199 -1.58 17.93 -3.83
C GLY A 199 -1.39 16.59 -3.13
N LEU A 200 -1.91 16.42 -1.89
CA LEU A 200 -1.85 15.15 -1.17
C LEU A 200 -2.80 14.11 -1.77
N ALA A 201 -3.99 14.52 -2.17
CA ALA A 201 -4.95 13.64 -2.83
C ALA A 201 -4.43 13.17 -4.21
N LEU A 202 -3.73 14.06 -4.95
CA LEU A 202 -3.06 13.73 -6.21
C LEU A 202 -1.95 12.69 -5.99
N TYR A 203 -1.08 12.91 -5.00
CA TYR A 203 -0.07 11.92 -4.61
C TYR A 203 -0.73 10.56 -4.31
N TRP A 204 -1.83 10.56 -3.53
CA TRP A 204 -2.52 9.32 -3.19
C TRP A 204 -3.08 8.62 -4.42
N ALA A 205 -3.80 9.34 -5.29
CA ALA A 205 -4.38 8.80 -6.51
C ALA A 205 -3.31 8.18 -7.43
N VAL A 206 -2.24 8.92 -7.73
CA VAL A 206 -1.12 8.43 -8.54
C VAL A 206 -0.44 7.23 -7.88
N SER A 207 -0.24 7.27 -6.57
CA SER A 207 0.32 6.16 -5.79
C SER A 207 -0.51 4.87 -5.92
N GLN A 208 -1.85 4.97 -5.90
CA GLN A 208 -2.75 3.82 -6.06
C GLN A 208 -2.79 3.31 -7.51
N ILE A 209 -2.76 4.20 -8.49
CA ILE A 209 -2.68 3.82 -9.91
C ILE A 209 -1.39 3.05 -10.18
N MET A 210 -0.26 3.53 -9.66
CA MET A 210 1.01 2.78 -9.74
C MET A 210 0.95 1.43 -9.03
N GLN A 211 0.29 1.36 -7.87
CA GLN A 211 0.11 0.11 -7.15
C GLN A 211 -0.70 -0.92 -7.96
N ILE A 212 -1.71 -0.47 -8.72
CA ILE A 212 -2.45 -1.32 -9.66
C ILE A 212 -1.49 -1.89 -10.71
N GLY A 213 -0.66 -1.04 -11.33
CA GLY A 213 0.37 -1.48 -12.29
C GLY A 213 1.34 -2.50 -11.69
N PHE A 214 1.83 -2.26 -10.48
CA PHE A 214 2.67 -3.21 -9.76
C PHE A 214 1.95 -4.52 -9.47
N ASN A 215 0.69 -4.48 -9.06
CA ASN A 215 -0.10 -5.69 -8.80
C ASN A 215 -0.28 -6.55 -10.07
N ILE A 216 -0.46 -5.93 -11.24
CA ILE A 216 -0.53 -6.63 -12.53
C ILE A 216 0.80 -7.35 -12.82
N HIS A 217 1.91 -6.62 -12.70
CA HIS A 217 3.24 -7.20 -12.92
C HIS A 217 3.57 -8.30 -11.91
N LEU A 218 3.32 -8.05 -10.62
CA LEU A 218 3.60 -8.99 -9.54
C LEU A 218 2.72 -10.24 -9.59
N ASN A 219 1.54 -10.18 -10.21
CA ASN A 219 0.71 -11.35 -10.46
C ASN A 219 1.41 -12.34 -11.42
N SER A 220 2.11 -11.84 -12.43
CA SER A 220 2.89 -12.69 -13.35
C SER A 220 4.06 -13.37 -12.61
N VAL A 221 4.77 -12.65 -11.77
CA VAL A 221 5.85 -13.18 -10.93
C VAL A 221 5.33 -14.28 -9.99
N ARG A 222 4.17 -14.06 -9.36
CA ARG A 222 3.53 -15.05 -8.49
C ARG A 222 3.12 -16.32 -9.22
N LYS A 223 2.54 -16.18 -10.41
CA LYS A 223 2.18 -17.35 -11.25
C LYS A 223 3.41 -18.19 -11.58
N LYS A 224 4.53 -17.54 -11.91
CA LYS A 224 5.80 -18.22 -12.17
C LYS A 224 6.29 -18.98 -10.91
N MET A 225 6.29 -18.35 -9.76
CA MET A 225 6.69 -18.98 -8.49
C MET A 225 5.82 -20.20 -8.14
N LYS A 226 4.51 -20.13 -8.36
CA LYS A 226 3.60 -21.27 -8.11
C LYS A 226 3.93 -22.45 -9.00
N ARG A 227 4.17 -22.22 -10.30
CA ARG A 227 4.58 -23.29 -11.24
C ARG A 227 5.89 -23.95 -10.80
N GLU A 228 6.91 -23.16 -10.48
CA GLU A 228 8.20 -23.67 -10.01
C GLU A 228 8.07 -24.49 -8.70
N ALA A 229 7.21 -24.05 -7.77
CA ALA A 229 6.95 -24.78 -6.54
C ALA A 229 6.21 -26.10 -6.80
N GLU A 230 5.27 -26.13 -7.74
CA GLU A 230 4.51 -27.30 -8.12
C GLU A 230 5.40 -28.34 -8.83
N GLU A 231 6.25 -27.90 -9.76
CA GLU A 231 7.24 -28.73 -10.41
C GLU A 231 8.20 -29.37 -9.40
N LYS A 232 8.71 -28.63 -8.44
CA LYS A 232 9.57 -29.16 -7.38
C LYS A 232 8.85 -30.22 -6.53
N ARG A 233 7.58 -29.97 -6.17
CA ARG A 233 6.77 -30.97 -5.43
C ARG A 233 6.55 -32.26 -6.23
N LEU A 234 6.35 -32.16 -7.53
CA LEU A 234 6.20 -33.33 -8.41
C LEU A 234 7.52 -34.12 -8.53
N MET A 235 8.65 -33.41 -8.69
CA MET A 235 9.97 -34.05 -8.71
C MET A 235 10.31 -34.76 -7.38
N GLU A 236 9.99 -34.15 -6.25
CA GLU A 236 10.19 -34.78 -4.93
C GLU A 236 9.32 -36.04 -4.72
N LYS A 237 8.08 -35.97 -5.20
CA LYS A 237 7.19 -37.16 -5.17
C LYS A 237 7.68 -38.29 -6.08
N ALA A 238 8.24 -37.96 -7.25
CA ALA A 238 8.80 -38.93 -8.18
C ALA A 238 10.08 -39.59 -7.63
N LYS A 239 10.89 -38.87 -6.85
CA LYS A 239 12.09 -39.40 -6.20
C LYS A 239 11.80 -40.30 -4.97
N LYS A 240 10.60 -40.21 -4.40
CA LYS A 240 10.17 -41.02 -3.23
C LYS A 240 9.42 -42.32 -3.64
N LYS A 241 9.13 -42.48 -4.92
CA LYS A 241 8.65 -43.73 -5.55
C LYS A 241 9.81 -44.53 -6.13
#